data_657eac54cea4b683c26e947b714e6261
#
_entry.id   657eac54cea4b683c26e947b714e6261
#
_cell.length_a   1.000
_cell.length_b   1.000
_cell.length_c   1.000
_cell.angle_alpha   90.00
_cell.angle_beta   90.00
_cell.angle_gamma   90.00
#
_symmetry.space_group_name_H-M   'P 1'
#
loop_
_entity.id
_entity.type
_entity.pdbx_description
1 polymer ?
#
loop_
_entity_poly.entity_id
_entity_poly.type
_entity_poly.pdbx_seq_one_letter_code
_entity_poly.pdbx_strand_id
1 'polypeptide(L)'
;MKGLAKIFVTMVGLALVGFVVLSTLFIRVHPWSYGVKQNLVAGGVADSDARTGFAFRIPGVHKWHMIERRTHFVTFADVNRRSGIGTTRESLEIRTKDGNLASYDLTITYKVIEGKANEIVRQGNAEKYRGLAVDAIEGTMREELANLSSEEISSTEQRLEVAAGALPALRVVLAKNFLEPEQVLIRAVRFQRSYEAKLQAKQLTYQELQLAQSQRLVEDERGKTESKSAEIEAAEKELRGDRDKELQIVSSENEVAIAGVRSEANVYDQQTRAESDADYETAIANGNLAIAKAEALRNELRNKALDTVGGRIYLAQQAAENLEFESVTLNSNDPRVPSVIDIGEMVKLLVGEPSGSR
;
A
#
# COMPACT_ATOMS: atom_id res chain seq x y z
N MET A 1 74.76 6.32 -19.71
CA MET A 1 73.26 6.41 -19.85
C MET A 1 72.63 4.99 -19.93
N LYS A 2 73.13 4.00 -20.62
CA LYS A 2 72.57 2.65 -20.74
C LYS A 2 72.44 1.86 -19.41
N GLY A 3 73.35 2.11 -18.43
CA GLY A 3 73.27 1.46 -17.11
C GLY A 3 72.17 2.00 -16.19
N LEU A 4 72.00 3.31 -16.17
CA LEU A 4 70.91 3.96 -15.39
C LEU A 4 69.51 3.58 -15.88
N ALA A 5 69.33 3.44 -17.21
CA ALA A 5 68.09 3.00 -17.79
C ALA A 5 67.72 1.55 -17.41
N LYS A 6 68.75 0.66 -17.37
CA LYS A 6 68.55 -0.74 -16.92
C LYS A 6 68.19 -0.83 -15.45
N ILE A 7 68.80 -0.03 -14.57
CA ILE A 7 68.49 0.02 -13.14
C ILE A 7 67.07 0.57 -12.94
N PHE A 8 66.68 1.57 -13.69
CA PHE A 8 65.34 2.14 -13.64
C PHE A 8 64.28 1.13 -14.07
N VAL A 9 64.50 0.43 -15.19
CA VAL A 9 63.58 -0.62 -15.69
C VAL A 9 63.45 -1.79 -14.71
N THR A 10 64.55 -2.24 -14.10
CA THR A 10 64.50 -3.28 -13.07
C THR A 10 63.79 -2.84 -11.82
N MET A 11 63.97 -1.58 -11.39
CA MET A 11 63.32 -1.01 -10.22
C MET A 11 61.80 -0.86 -10.45
N VAL A 12 61.39 -0.39 -11.63
CA VAL A 12 59.99 -0.34 -12.05
C VAL A 12 59.39 -1.74 -12.13
N GLY A 13 60.10 -2.69 -12.71
CA GLY A 13 59.64 -4.10 -12.75
C GLY A 13 59.44 -4.69 -11.36
N LEU A 14 60.39 -4.45 -10.45
CA LEU A 14 60.29 -4.93 -9.06
C LEU A 14 59.18 -4.25 -8.29
N ALA A 15 58.93 -2.95 -8.51
CA ALA A 15 57.80 -2.21 -7.93
C ALA A 15 56.46 -2.75 -8.45
N LEU A 16 56.38 -3.09 -9.75
CA LEU A 16 55.19 -3.64 -10.36
C LEU A 16 54.87 -5.04 -9.84
N VAL A 17 55.89 -5.90 -9.72
CA VAL A 17 55.77 -7.22 -9.09
C VAL A 17 55.39 -7.09 -7.62
N GLY A 18 55.99 -6.18 -6.87
CA GLY A 18 55.60 -5.86 -5.48
C GLY A 18 54.16 -5.41 -5.37
N PHE A 19 53.71 -4.55 -6.26
CA PHE A 19 52.32 -4.08 -6.30
C PHE A 19 51.33 -5.23 -6.59
N VAL A 20 51.66 -6.10 -7.57
CA VAL A 20 50.82 -7.28 -7.89
C VAL A 20 50.78 -8.24 -6.70
N VAL A 21 51.89 -8.50 -6.04
CA VAL A 21 51.96 -9.35 -4.83
C VAL A 21 51.13 -8.73 -3.71
N LEU A 22 51.27 -7.44 -3.44
CA LEU A 22 50.45 -6.73 -2.43
C LEU A 22 48.97 -6.78 -2.75
N SER A 23 48.57 -6.57 -4.01
CA SER A 23 47.19 -6.60 -4.43
C SER A 23 46.55 -7.99 -4.32
N THR A 24 47.34 -9.06 -4.43
CA THR A 24 46.89 -10.45 -4.27
C THR A 24 46.83 -10.88 -2.80
N LEU A 25 47.68 -10.27 -1.94
CA LEU A 25 47.73 -10.60 -0.50
C LEU A 25 46.72 -9.85 0.35
N PHE A 26 46.10 -8.82 -0.18
CA PHE A 26 45.07 -8.06 0.55
C PHE A 26 43.75 -8.12 -0.16
N ILE A 27 42.67 -8.32 0.63
CA ILE A 27 41.27 -8.20 0.21
C ILE A 27 40.63 -7.04 0.94
N ARG A 28 39.82 -6.26 0.23
CA ARG A 28 39.07 -5.15 0.83
C ARG A 28 37.72 -5.65 1.33
N VAL A 29 37.50 -5.53 2.63
CA VAL A 29 36.18 -5.72 3.24
C VAL A 29 35.43 -4.40 3.21
N HIS A 30 34.31 -4.36 2.49
CA HIS A 30 33.53 -3.15 2.33
C HIS A 30 32.71 -2.84 3.58
N PRO A 31 32.35 -1.58 3.86
CA PRO A 31 31.53 -1.19 5.01
C PRO A 31 30.14 -1.86 5.04
N TRP A 32 29.64 -2.26 3.88
CA TRP A 32 28.34 -2.91 3.72
C TRP A 32 28.39 -4.44 3.72
N SER A 33 29.55 -5.03 4.03
CA SER A 33 29.74 -6.49 4.08
C SER A 33 30.51 -6.91 5.33
N TYR A 34 30.16 -8.05 5.86
CA TYR A 34 30.97 -8.78 6.82
C TYR A 34 31.96 -9.67 6.06
N GLY A 35 33.22 -9.53 6.36
CA GLY A 35 34.28 -10.41 5.81
C GLY A 35 34.49 -11.61 6.73
N VAL A 36 34.29 -12.82 6.22
CA VAL A 36 34.53 -14.04 6.97
C VAL A 36 35.68 -14.81 6.33
N LYS A 37 36.72 -15.05 7.10
CA LYS A 37 37.92 -15.78 6.66
C LYS A 37 37.75 -17.27 6.91
N GLN A 38 37.89 -18.07 5.89
CA GLN A 38 37.97 -19.52 5.95
C GLN A 38 39.40 -19.98 5.63
N ASN A 39 39.99 -20.81 6.47
CA ASN A 39 41.27 -21.43 6.22
C ASN A 39 41.05 -22.78 5.54
N LEU A 40 41.57 -22.92 4.32
CA LEU A 40 41.38 -24.14 3.52
C LEU A 40 42.38 -25.26 3.91
N VAL A 41 43.55 -24.90 4.47
CA VAL A 41 44.61 -25.86 4.81
C VAL A 41 44.47 -26.38 6.22
N ALA A 42 44.30 -25.47 7.20
CA ALA A 42 44.14 -25.87 8.59
C ALA A 42 42.70 -26.25 8.97
N GLY A 43 41.78 -26.10 8.01
CA GLY A 43 40.35 -26.36 8.20
C GLY A 43 39.71 -25.47 9.25
N GLY A 44 38.71 -24.70 8.86
CA GLY A 44 37.95 -23.92 9.81
C GLY A 44 37.62 -22.51 9.33
N VAL A 45 36.58 -21.98 9.94
CA VAL A 45 36.13 -20.60 9.75
C VAL A 45 36.61 -19.81 10.95
N ALA A 46 37.05 -18.58 10.75
CA ALA A 46 37.44 -17.68 11.84
C ALA A 46 36.29 -17.46 12.81
N ASP A 47 36.58 -17.35 14.11
CA ASP A 47 35.59 -17.20 15.16
C ASP A 47 34.96 -15.78 15.23
N SER A 48 35.54 -14.84 14.50
CA SER A 48 35.08 -13.46 14.44
C SER A 48 35.01 -12.94 13.01
N ASP A 49 34.04 -12.07 12.76
CA ASP A 49 33.94 -11.37 11.49
C ASP A 49 35.04 -10.30 11.38
N ALA A 50 35.62 -10.18 10.19
CA ALA A 50 36.65 -9.18 9.95
C ALA A 50 36.03 -7.77 9.90
N ARG A 51 36.76 -6.83 10.50
CA ARG A 51 36.40 -5.41 10.46
C ARG A 51 36.54 -4.86 9.04
N THR A 52 35.78 -3.79 8.77
CA THR A 52 35.91 -3.03 7.52
C THR A 52 37.32 -2.54 7.29
N GLY A 53 37.81 -2.69 6.06
CA GLY A 53 39.17 -2.28 5.68
C GLY A 53 39.89 -3.33 4.85
N PHE A 54 41.20 -3.30 4.91
CA PHE A 54 42.04 -4.30 4.23
C PHE A 54 42.31 -5.47 5.17
N ALA A 55 42.12 -6.68 4.66
CA ALA A 55 42.37 -7.93 5.38
C ALA A 55 43.36 -8.76 4.61
N PHE A 56 44.21 -9.48 5.35
CA PHE A 56 45.28 -10.31 4.76
C PHE A 56 44.69 -11.61 4.20
N ARG A 57 45.04 -11.90 2.94
CA ARG A 57 44.61 -13.09 2.21
C ARG A 57 45.85 -13.80 1.62
N ILE A 58 46.02 -15.06 1.90
CA ILE A 58 46.98 -15.91 1.19
C ILE A 58 46.19 -16.71 0.15
N PRO A 59 46.44 -16.49 -1.16
CA PRO A 59 45.81 -17.29 -2.22
C PRO A 59 46.09 -18.79 -2.02
N GLY A 60 45.05 -19.60 -2.16
CA GLY A 60 45.13 -21.05 -1.96
C GLY A 60 45.02 -21.52 -0.50
N VAL A 61 45.25 -20.64 0.49
CA VAL A 61 45.13 -20.96 1.92
C VAL A 61 43.88 -20.34 2.52
N HIS A 62 43.60 -19.07 2.16
CA HIS A 62 42.47 -18.32 2.73
C HIS A 62 41.41 -18.09 1.68
N LYS A 63 40.21 -18.57 1.96
CA LYS A 63 38.96 -18.19 1.25
C LYS A 63 38.24 -17.16 2.07
N TRP A 64 37.84 -16.09 1.41
CA TRP A 64 37.05 -15.03 2.04
C TRP A 64 35.61 -15.06 1.53
N HIS A 65 34.69 -15.06 2.45
CA HIS A 65 33.25 -14.95 2.18
C HIS A 65 32.78 -13.56 2.57
N MET A 66 32.09 -12.88 1.65
CA MET A 66 31.53 -11.55 1.87
C MET A 66 30.02 -11.70 2.07
N ILE A 67 29.58 -11.52 3.31
CA ILE A 67 28.16 -11.57 3.67
C ILE A 67 27.65 -10.14 3.75
N GLU A 68 26.56 -9.82 3.08
CA GLU A 68 26.00 -8.47 3.10
C GLU A 68 25.47 -8.10 4.47
N ARG A 69 25.86 -6.91 4.95
CA ARG A 69 25.44 -6.32 6.22
C ARG A 69 24.13 -5.55 6.10
N ARG A 70 23.81 -5.13 4.87
CA ARG A 70 22.64 -4.29 4.62
C ARG A 70 21.34 -5.06 4.87
N THR A 71 20.27 -4.30 5.14
CA THR A 71 18.92 -4.85 5.20
C THR A 71 18.54 -5.45 3.86
N HIS A 72 18.09 -6.69 3.90
CA HIS A 72 17.55 -7.41 2.77
C HIS A 72 16.04 -7.31 2.74
N PHE A 73 15.50 -7.26 1.53
CA PHE A 73 14.06 -7.21 1.29
C PHE A 73 13.60 -8.51 0.66
N VAL A 74 12.57 -9.10 1.24
CA VAL A 74 11.81 -10.20 0.63
C VAL A 74 10.42 -9.67 0.33
N THR A 75 10.07 -9.67 -0.93
CA THR A 75 8.80 -9.16 -1.39
C THR A 75 8.01 -10.29 -2.03
N PHE A 76 6.83 -10.56 -1.48
CA PHE A 76 5.82 -11.41 -2.09
C PHE A 76 4.81 -10.51 -2.78
N ALA A 77 4.68 -10.64 -4.08
CA ALA A 77 3.79 -9.80 -4.87
C ALA A 77 3.37 -10.50 -6.16
N ASP A 78 2.23 -10.10 -6.67
CA ASP A 78 1.76 -10.49 -7.99
C ASP A 78 2.78 -10.14 -9.09
N VAL A 79 2.85 -10.95 -10.11
CA VAL A 79 3.78 -10.83 -11.27
C VAL A 79 3.79 -9.41 -11.84
N ASN A 80 2.62 -8.78 -11.90
CA ASN A 80 2.45 -7.43 -12.44
C ASN A 80 2.86 -6.30 -11.48
N ARG A 81 3.17 -6.61 -10.21
CA ARG A 81 3.51 -5.63 -9.15
C ARG A 81 4.89 -5.87 -8.54
N ARG A 82 5.73 -6.65 -9.21
CA ARG A 82 7.06 -6.93 -8.72
C ARG A 82 7.89 -5.65 -8.68
N SER A 83 8.32 -5.29 -7.48
CA SER A 83 9.31 -4.23 -7.28
C SER A 83 10.70 -4.81 -7.51
N GLY A 84 11.55 -4.13 -8.26
CA GLY A 84 12.91 -4.59 -8.56
C GLY A 84 13.90 -4.55 -7.38
N ILE A 85 13.43 -4.32 -6.16
CA ILE A 85 14.28 -4.22 -4.96
C ILE A 85 14.19 -5.52 -4.16
N GLY A 86 15.32 -6.18 -3.96
CA GLY A 86 15.45 -7.40 -3.16
C GLY A 86 14.99 -8.67 -3.86
N THR A 87 14.76 -9.72 -3.08
CA THR A 87 14.28 -11.01 -3.58
C THR A 87 12.76 -10.96 -3.72
N THR A 88 12.26 -11.19 -4.92
CA THR A 88 10.83 -11.18 -5.21
C THR A 88 10.33 -12.60 -5.46
N ARG A 89 9.21 -12.95 -4.83
CA ARG A 89 8.45 -14.19 -5.00
C ARG A 89 7.00 -13.86 -5.38
N GLU A 90 6.26 -14.86 -5.78
CA GLU A 90 4.82 -14.74 -6.03
C GLU A 90 4.08 -14.44 -4.72
N SER A 91 2.91 -13.78 -4.84
CA SER A 91 2.03 -13.52 -3.70
C SER A 91 1.76 -14.82 -2.94
N LEU A 92 1.69 -14.74 -1.62
CA LEU A 92 1.39 -15.91 -0.82
C LEU A 92 -0.12 -16.24 -0.92
N GLU A 93 -0.42 -17.36 -1.56
CA GLU A 93 -1.78 -17.89 -1.55
C GLU A 93 -1.96 -18.77 -0.32
N ILE A 94 -2.88 -18.37 0.54
CA ILE A 94 -3.14 -19.01 1.82
C ILE A 94 -4.65 -19.19 2.01
N ARG A 95 -5.04 -20.32 2.53
CA ARG A 95 -6.41 -20.55 2.96
C ARG A 95 -6.57 -20.05 4.38
N THR A 96 -7.47 -19.11 4.59
CA THR A 96 -7.81 -18.54 5.89
C THR A 96 -8.52 -19.57 6.78
N LYS A 97 -8.63 -19.29 8.08
CA LYS A 97 -9.31 -20.15 9.07
C LYS A 97 -10.76 -20.47 8.69
N ASP A 98 -11.45 -19.56 8.05
CA ASP A 98 -12.82 -19.69 7.52
C ASP A 98 -12.89 -20.33 6.12
N GLY A 99 -11.77 -20.88 5.63
CA GLY A 99 -11.71 -21.67 4.41
C GLY A 99 -11.63 -20.90 3.11
N ASN A 100 -11.58 -19.56 3.15
CA ASN A 100 -11.46 -18.73 1.96
C ASN A 100 -10.00 -18.67 1.48
N LEU A 101 -9.81 -18.63 0.17
CA LEU A 101 -8.49 -18.43 -0.42
C LEU A 101 -8.18 -16.93 -0.50
N ALA A 102 -7.07 -16.54 0.10
CA ALA A 102 -6.56 -15.17 0.07
C ALA A 102 -5.14 -15.12 -0.47
N SER A 103 -4.85 -14.15 -1.29
CA SER A 103 -3.53 -13.87 -1.86
C SER A 103 -2.96 -12.62 -1.19
N TYR A 104 -1.80 -12.78 -0.56
CA TYR A 104 -1.15 -11.75 0.24
C TYR A 104 0.06 -11.17 -0.48
N ASP A 105 0.08 -9.85 -0.61
CA ASP A 105 1.26 -9.10 -1.00
C ASP A 105 1.92 -8.54 0.26
N LEU A 106 3.12 -9.03 0.57
CA LEU A 106 3.86 -8.60 1.75
C LEU A 106 5.33 -8.32 1.45
N THR A 107 5.93 -7.49 2.29
CA THR A 107 7.36 -7.22 2.25
C THR A 107 7.92 -7.40 3.66
N ILE A 108 8.93 -8.22 3.76
CA ILE A 108 9.63 -8.46 5.01
C ILE A 108 11.06 -8.00 4.85
N THR A 109 11.56 -7.30 5.84
CA THR A 109 12.95 -6.88 5.90
C THR A 109 13.68 -7.65 6.98
N TYR A 110 14.90 -8.05 6.66
CA TYR A 110 15.77 -8.75 7.58
C TYR A 110 17.24 -8.38 7.36
N LYS A 111 18.05 -8.60 8.35
CA LYS A 111 19.51 -8.43 8.29
C LYS A 111 20.24 -9.62 8.91
N VAL A 112 21.51 -9.72 8.63
CA VAL A 112 22.39 -10.68 9.32
C VAL A 112 22.68 -10.17 10.73
N ILE A 113 22.56 -11.03 11.73
CA ILE A 113 22.90 -10.69 13.13
C ILE A 113 24.36 -10.30 13.20
N GLU A 114 24.64 -9.16 13.84
CA GLU A 114 26.00 -8.63 13.96
C GLU A 114 26.91 -9.63 14.70
N GLY A 115 28.09 -9.87 14.14
CA GLY A 115 29.07 -10.82 14.68
C GLY A 115 28.70 -12.30 14.49
N LYS A 116 27.68 -12.63 13.68
CA LYS A 116 27.26 -14.01 13.41
C LYS A 116 27.42 -14.43 11.94
N ALA A 117 28.03 -13.60 11.11
CA ALA A 117 28.29 -13.96 9.71
C ALA A 117 29.24 -15.15 9.59
N ASN A 118 30.18 -15.31 10.54
CA ASN A 118 31.07 -16.48 10.64
C ASN A 118 30.28 -17.79 10.82
N GLU A 119 29.21 -17.79 11.59
CA GLU A 119 28.39 -18.98 11.81
C GLU A 119 27.62 -19.40 10.53
N ILE A 120 27.15 -18.43 9.73
CA ILE A 120 26.54 -18.70 8.42
C ILE A 120 27.53 -19.42 7.50
N VAL A 121 28.79 -18.94 7.47
CA VAL A 121 29.84 -19.55 6.67
C VAL A 121 30.23 -20.92 7.24
N ARG A 122 30.29 -21.08 8.57
CA ARG A 122 30.61 -22.34 9.25
C ARG A 122 29.60 -23.43 8.93
N GLN A 123 28.32 -23.07 8.80
CA GLN A 123 27.27 -23.98 8.38
C GLN A 123 27.26 -24.27 6.86
N GLY A 124 28.15 -23.64 6.09
CA GLY A 124 28.22 -23.80 4.64
C GLY A 124 27.14 -23.03 3.86
N ASN A 125 26.45 -22.14 4.54
CA ASN A 125 25.29 -21.42 3.98
C ASN A 125 25.65 -20.05 3.37
N ALA A 126 26.94 -19.74 3.17
CA ALA A 126 27.40 -18.42 2.69
C ALA A 126 26.71 -17.93 1.40
N GLU A 127 26.38 -18.83 0.50
CA GLU A 127 25.70 -18.49 -0.77
C GLU A 127 24.17 -18.72 -0.71
N LYS A 128 23.72 -19.53 0.24
CA LYS A 128 22.32 -19.98 0.32
C LYS A 128 21.49 -19.28 1.39
N TYR A 129 22.11 -18.50 2.31
CA TYR A 129 21.43 -17.91 3.45
C TYR A 129 20.22 -17.06 3.06
N ARG A 130 20.26 -16.38 1.90
CA ARG A 130 19.13 -15.60 1.38
C ARG A 130 17.96 -16.50 0.98
N GLY A 131 18.22 -17.61 0.31
CA GLY A 131 17.19 -18.59 -0.03
C GLY A 131 16.56 -19.18 1.22
N LEU A 132 17.40 -19.61 2.18
CA LEU A 132 16.94 -20.12 3.47
C LEU A 132 16.11 -19.11 4.25
N ALA A 133 16.47 -17.81 4.18
CA ALA A 133 15.67 -16.73 4.76
C ALA A 133 14.29 -16.64 4.10
N VAL A 134 14.24 -16.67 2.77
CA VAL A 134 12.97 -16.59 2.03
C VAL A 134 12.06 -17.76 2.36
N ASP A 135 12.61 -18.97 2.35
CA ASP A 135 11.82 -20.18 2.63
C ASP A 135 11.32 -20.20 4.10
N ALA A 136 12.18 -19.77 5.04
CA ALA A 136 11.81 -19.64 6.45
C ALA A 136 10.73 -18.56 6.67
N ILE A 137 10.85 -17.42 6.02
CA ILE A 137 9.87 -16.33 6.04
C ILE A 137 8.55 -16.82 5.46
N GLU A 138 8.59 -17.45 4.29
CA GLU A 138 7.40 -17.99 3.63
C GLU A 138 6.65 -18.97 4.50
N GLY A 139 7.37 -19.94 5.10
CA GLY A 139 6.77 -20.94 5.98
C GLY A 139 6.10 -20.33 7.20
N THR A 140 6.81 -19.43 7.90
CA THR A 140 6.28 -18.77 9.10
C THR A 140 5.08 -17.88 8.77
N MET A 141 5.17 -17.09 7.69
CA MET A 141 4.06 -16.22 7.29
C MET A 141 2.83 -17.02 6.86
N ARG A 142 3.01 -18.18 6.21
CA ARG A 142 1.89 -19.07 5.89
C ARG A 142 1.20 -19.59 7.15
N GLU A 143 1.95 -19.96 8.16
CA GLU A 143 1.42 -20.45 9.44
C GLU A 143 0.64 -19.34 10.18
N GLU A 144 1.25 -18.17 10.34
CA GLU A 144 0.63 -17.04 11.05
C GLU A 144 -0.64 -16.53 10.34
N LEU A 145 -0.57 -16.38 9.02
CA LEU A 145 -1.71 -15.87 8.25
C LEU A 145 -2.84 -16.88 8.07
N ALA A 146 -2.55 -18.19 8.09
CA ALA A 146 -3.58 -19.24 7.99
C ALA A 146 -4.49 -19.28 9.23
N ASN A 147 -4.01 -18.81 10.38
CA ASN A 147 -4.77 -18.79 11.63
C ASN A 147 -5.80 -17.65 11.70
N LEU A 148 -5.80 -16.76 10.72
CA LEU A 148 -6.66 -15.58 10.69
C LEU A 148 -7.92 -15.84 9.88
N SER A 149 -9.02 -15.17 10.28
CA SER A 149 -10.25 -15.13 9.51
C SER A 149 -10.19 -14.06 8.40
N SER A 150 -11.01 -14.22 7.38
CA SER A 150 -11.10 -13.25 6.28
C SER A 150 -11.57 -11.86 6.76
N GLU A 151 -12.35 -11.80 7.83
CA GLU A 151 -12.86 -10.54 8.40
C GLU A 151 -11.75 -9.78 9.14
N GLU A 152 -10.94 -10.47 9.96
CA GLU A 152 -9.77 -9.93 10.64
C GLU A 152 -8.75 -9.33 9.66
N ILE A 153 -8.51 -10.01 8.55
CA ILE A 153 -7.56 -9.58 7.53
C ILE A 153 -8.06 -8.38 6.72
N SER A 154 -9.37 -8.20 6.60
CA SER A 154 -9.96 -7.09 5.86
C SER A 154 -9.73 -5.74 6.55
N SER A 155 -9.60 -5.71 7.88
CA SER A 155 -9.32 -4.50 8.66
C SER A 155 -7.85 -4.09 8.56
N THR A 156 -7.61 -2.80 8.35
CA THR A 156 -6.22 -2.26 8.30
C THR A 156 -5.54 -2.33 9.67
N GLU A 157 -6.27 -2.08 10.74
CA GLU A 157 -5.75 -2.11 12.11
C GLU A 157 -5.31 -3.53 12.48
N GLN A 158 -6.15 -4.52 12.19
CA GLN A 158 -5.83 -5.92 12.46
C GLN A 158 -4.65 -6.42 11.61
N ARG A 159 -4.51 -5.95 10.37
CA ARG A 159 -3.33 -6.27 9.56
C ARG A 159 -2.03 -5.76 10.16
N LEU A 160 -2.04 -4.58 10.80
CA LEU A 160 -0.86 -4.05 11.50
C LEU A 160 -0.56 -4.85 12.75
N GLU A 161 -1.58 -5.25 13.52
CA GLU A 161 -1.43 -6.09 14.70
C GLU A 161 -0.85 -7.46 14.35
N VAL A 162 -1.36 -8.09 13.29
CA VAL A 162 -0.85 -9.36 12.77
C VAL A 162 0.60 -9.23 12.29
N ALA A 163 0.94 -8.16 11.57
CA ALA A 163 2.30 -7.92 11.14
C ALA A 163 3.27 -7.77 12.33
N ALA A 164 2.83 -7.11 13.40
CA ALA A 164 3.59 -6.99 14.63
C ALA A 164 3.67 -8.33 15.38
N GLY A 165 2.57 -9.10 15.42
CA GLY A 165 2.50 -10.42 16.05
C GLY A 165 3.36 -11.48 15.38
N ALA A 166 3.53 -11.41 14.04
CA ALA A 166 4.38 -12.33 13.29
C ALA A 166 5.89 -12.11 13.50
N LEU A 167 6.31 -10.90 13.93
CA LEU A 167 7.73 -10.60 14.16
C LEU A 167 8.41 -11.52 15.19
N PRO A 168 7.83 -11.82 16.37
CA PRO A 168 8.43 -12.75 17.33
C PRO A 168 8.62 -14.16 16.77
N ALA A 169 7.62 -14.68 16.04
CA ALA A 169 7.69 -15.99 15.40
C ALA A 169 8.80 -16.04 14.34
N LEU A 170 8.86 -15.03 13.48
CA LEU A 170 9.94 -14.87 12.51
C LEU A 170 11.32 -14.76 13.16
N ARG A 171 11.42 -14.05 14.29
CA ARG A 171 12.69 -13.93 15.02
C ARG A 171 13.22 -15.28 15.48
N VAL A 172 12.35 -16.14 16.01
CA VAL A 172 12.74 -17.48 16.46
C VAL A 172 13.22 -18.35 15.29
N VAL A 173 12.53 -18.28 14.15
CA VAL A 173 12.86 -19.13 13.00
C VAL A 173 14.12 -18.60 12.27
N LEU A 174 14.21 -17.30 12.05
CA LEU A 174 15.35 -16.68 11.36
C LEU A 174 16.64 -16.71 12.19
N ALA A 175 16.53 -16.66 13.54
CA ALA A 175 17.69 -16.77 14.42
C ALA A 175 18.44 -18.10 14.25
N LYS A 176 17.76 -19.18 13.85
CA LYS A 176 18.40 -20.47 13.53
C LYS A 176 19.40 -20.35 12.38
N ASN A 177 19.18 -19.40 11.49
CA ASN A 177 20.04 -19.08 10.35
C ASN A 177 20.88 -17.83 10.59
N PHE A 178 20.98 -17.34 11.84
CA PHE A 178 21.72 -16.13 12.24
C PHE A 178 21.22 -14.86 11.55
N LEU A 179 19.91 -14.79 11.30
CA LEU A 179 19.24 -13.66 10.69
C LEU A 179 18.26 -13.05 11.68
N GLU A 180 18.05 -11.76 11.58
CA GLU A 180 17.13 -10.99 12.42
C GLU A 180 16.09 -10.28 11.53
N PRO A 181 14.79 -10.52 11.72
CA PRO A 181 13.75 -9.75 11.04
C PRO A 181 13.66 -8.36 11.65
N GLU A 182 13.52 -7.34 10.81
CA GLU A 182 13.38 -5.95 11.25
C GLU A 182 11.92 -5.51 11.18
N GLN A 183 11.24 -5.80 10.07
CA GLN A 183 9.87 -5.34 9.84
C GLN A 183 9.10 -6.31 8.95
N VAL A 184 7.81 -6.42 9.21
CA VAL A 184 6.81 -7.08 8.36
C VAL A 184 5.80 -6.04 7.90
N LEU A 185 5.55 -5.98 6.60
CA LEU A 185 4.59 -5.09 6.00
C LEU A 185 3.63 -5.89 5.11
N ILE A 186 2.37 -5.95 5.47
CA ILE A 186 1.30 -6.52 4.65
C ILE A 186 0.74 -5.39 3.80
N ARG A 187 1.03 -5.41 2.48
CA ARG A 187 0.69 -4.33 1.55
C ARG A 187 -0.71 -4.46 0.99
N ALA A 188 -1.09 -5.65 0.60
CA ALA A 188 -2.41 -5.92 0.03
C ALA A 188 -2.83 -7.35 0.34
N VAL A 189 -4.12 -7.52 0.46
CA VAL A 189 -4.78 -8.82 0.52
C VAL A 189 -5.86 -8.85 -0.54
N ARG A 190 -5.89 -9.91 -1.32
CA ARG A 190 -6.90 -10.14 -2.35
C ARG A 190 -7.59 -11.46 -2.08
N PHE A 191 -8.88 -11.43 -2.09
CA PHE A 191 -9.68 -12.63 -2.00
C PHE A 191 -10.11 -13.11 -3.39
N GLN A 192 -10.53 -14.35 -3.46
CA GLN A 192 -11.13 -14.88 -4.67
C GLN A 192 -12.39 -14.09 -5.04
N ARG A 193 -12.61 -13.84 -6.34
CA ARG A 193 -13.76 -13.04 -6.84
C ARG A 193 -15.11 -13.47 -6.28
N SER A 194 -15.30 -14.77 -6.07
CA SER A 194 -16.53 -15.30 -5.47
C SER A 194 -16.76 -14.85 -4.02
N TYR A 195 -15.69 -14.68 -3.24
CA TYR A 195 -15.77 -14.16 -1.88
C TYR A 195 -15.94 -12.65 -1.87
N GLU A 196 -15.23 -11.93 -2.71
CA GLU A 196 -15.41 -10.47 -2.85
C GLU A 196 -16.85 -10.11 -3.25
N ALA A 197 -17.44 -10.86 -4.18
CA ALA A 197 -18.84 -10.70 -4.55
C ALA A 197 -19.80 -10.98 -3.37
N LYS A 198 -19.53 -12.00 -2.56
CA LYS A 198 -20.31 -12.29 -1.35
C LYS A 198 -20.16 -11.19 -0.29
N LEU A 199 -18.96 -10.66 -0.11
CA LEU A 199 -18.70 -9.57 0.83
C LEU A 199 -19.43 -8.28 0.40
N GLN A 200 -19.38 -7.96 -0.90
CA GLN A 200 -20.14 -6.84 -1.47
C GLN A 200 -21.65 -7.03 -1.30
N ALA A 201 -22.16 -8.24 -1.59
CA ALA A 201 -23.58 -8.56 -1.38
C ALA A 201 -23.98 -8.43 0.09
N LYS A 202 -23.16 -8.95 1.04
CA LYS A 202 -23.40 -8.81 2.49
C LYS A 202 -23.47 -7.33 2.90
N GLN A 203 -22.55 -6.53 2.37
CA GLN A 203 -22.49 -5.09 2.68
C GLN A 203 -23.68 -4.32 2.09
N LEU A 204 -24.11 -4.68 0.88
CA LEU A 204 -25.31 -4.12 0.26
C LEU A 204 -26.57 -4.49 1.07
N THR A 205 -26.73 -5.75 1.43
CA THR A 205 -27.85 -6.22 2.26
C THR A 205 -27.87 -5.53 3.62
N TYR A 206 -26.71 -5.30 4.23
CA TYR A 206 -26.63 -4.55 5.49
C TYR A 206 -27.08 -3.09 5.33
N GLN A 207 -26.67 -2.44 4.24
CA GLN A 207 -27.12 -1.09 3.92
C GLN A 207 -28.63 -1.04 3.62
N GLU A 208 -29.14 -2.02 2.88
CA GLU A 208 -30.60 -2.15 2.62
C GLU A 208 -31.38 -2.36 3.92
N LEU A 209 -30.85 -3.16 4.86
CA LEU A 209 -31.46 -3.36 6.17
C LEU A 209 -31.49 -2.07 6.99
N GLN A 210 -30.39 -1.32 7.01
CA GLN A 210 -30.34 -0.02 7.68
C GLN A 210 -31.31 0.99 7.06
N LEU A 211 -31.37 1.01 5.73
CA LEU A 211 -32.32 1.85 5.02
C LEU A 211 -33.79 1.48 5.36
N ALA A 212 -34.10 0.18 5.33
CA ALA A 212 -35.42 -0.32 5.69
C ALA A 212 -35.80 0.00 7.15
N GLN A 213 -34.84 -0.11 8.07
CA GLN A 213 -35.04 0.27 9.47
C GLN A 213 -35.29 1.79 9.61
N SER A 214 -34.51 2.58 8.90
CA SER A 214 -34.69 4.04 8.88
C SER A 214 -36.05 4.44 8.29
N GLN A 215 -36.45 3.78 7.19
CA GLN A 215 -37.74 3.99 6.57
C GLN A 215 -38.91 3.62 7.53
N ARG A 216 -38.76 2.49 8.25
CA ARG A 216 -39.78 2.10 9.26
C ARG A 216 -39.92 3.12 10.38
N LEU A 217 -38.79 3.65 10.88
CA LEU A 217 -38.82 4.71 11.89
C LEU A 217 -39.51 5.98 11.38
N VAL A 218 -39.23 6.36 10.14
CA VAL A 218 -39.90 7.50 9.50
C VAL A 218 -41.42 7.26 9.34
N GLU A 219 -41.81 6.07 8.89
CA GLU A 219 -43.24 5.71 8.75
C GLU A 219 -43.93 5.63 10.11
N ASP A 220 -43.29 5.10 11.15
CA ASP A 220 -43.81 5.07 12.52
C ASP A 220 -44.01 6.49 13.08
N GLU A 221 -43.04 7.38 12.89
CA GLU A 221 -43.19 8.79 13.32
C GLU A 221 -44.24 9.54 12.49
N ARG A 222 -44.37 9.19 11.21
CA ARG A 222 -45.41 9.72 10.35
C ARG A 222 -46.80 9.24 10.81
N GLY A 223 -46.92 7.95 11.10
CA GLY A 223 -48.16 7.38 11.64
C GLY A 223 -48.55 7.97 12.98
N LYS A 224 -47.60 8.22 13.89
CA LYS A 224 -47.84 8.93 15.14
C LYS A 224 -48.29 10.39 14.90
N THR A 225 -47.68 11.03 13.92
CA THR A 225 -48.03 12.41 13.55
C THR A 225 -49.42 12.47 12.93
N GLU A 226 -49.76 11.54 12.03
CA GLU A 226 -51.09 11.42 11.44
C GLU A 226 -52.16 11.04 12.48
N SER A 227 -51.85 10.14 13.41
CA SER A 227 -52.71 9.76 14.51
C SER A 227 -53.03 10.93 15.45
N LYS A 228 -51.94 11.68 15.82
CA LYS A 228 -52.09 12.90 16.62
C LYS A 228 -52.86 14.00 15.88
N SER A 229 -52.61 14.14 14.57
CA SER A 229 -53.34 15.05 13.72
C SER A 229 -54.83 14.68 13.66
N ALA A 230 -55.16 13.40 13.51
CA ALA A 230 -56.54 12.91 13.54
C ALA A 230 -57.20 13.06 14.91
N GLU A 231 -56.43 12.83 16.00
CA GLU A 231 -56.90 13.05 17.37
C GLU A 231 -57.19 14.54 17.65
N ILE A 232 -56.31 15.41 17.18
CA ILE A 232 -56.51 16.86 17.25
C ILE A 232 -57.74 17.28 16.42
N GLU A 233 -57.86 16.70 15.20
CA GLU A 233 -59.00 17.02 14.33
C GLU A 233 -60.34 16.51 14.93
N ALA A 234 -60.34 15.34 15.58
CA ALA A 234 -61.49 14.83 16.31
C ALA A 234 -61.87 15.71 17.53
N ALA A 235 -60.82 16.07 18.32
CA ALA A 235 -61.00 16.97 19.47
C ALA A 235 -61.47 18.39 19.03
N GLU A 236 -60.96 18.87 17.86
CA GLU A 236 -61.40 20.12 17.28
C GLU A 236 -62.87 20.07 16.85
N LYS A 237 -63.29 18.93 16.26
CA LYS A 237 -64.73 18.76 15.89
C LYS A 237 -65.61 18.70 17.09
N GLU A 238 -65.20 18.03 18.15
CA GLU A 238 -65.94 17.96 19.42
C GLU A 238 -66.02 19.33 20.08
N LEU A 239 -64.90 20.06 20.14
CA LEU A 239 -64.81 21.43 20.65
C LEU A 239 -65.67 22.42 19.81
N ARG A 240 -65.69 22.18 18.46
CA ARG A 240 -66.55 23.00 17.57
C ARG A 240 -68.03 22.75 17.83
N GLY A 241 -68.43 21.48 18.07
CA GLY A 241 -69.80 21.13 18.37
C GLY A 241 -70.33 21.76 19.66
N ASP A 242 -69.48 21.84 20.67
CA ASP A 242 -69.80 22.52 21.95
C ASP A 242 -69.70 24.02 21.83
N ARG A 243 -68.77 24.54 21.03
CA ARG A 243 -68.65 26.00 20.78
C ARG A 243 -69.74 26.61 19.91
N ASP A 244 -70.30 25.82 18.95
CA ASP A 244 -71.40 26.35 18.13
C ASP A 244 -72.60 26.74 18.98
N LYS A 245 -72.73 26.14 20.17
CA LYS A 245 -73.74 26.57 21.18
C LYS A 245 -73.30 27.82 21.95
N GLU A 246 -72.02 28.00 22.22
CA GLU A 246 -71.49 29.11 23.00
C GLU A 246 -71.18 30.34 22.11
N LEU A 247 -70.85 30.09 20.81
CA LEU A 247 -70.50 31.11 19.82
C LEU A 247 -71.64 32.06 19.39
N GLN A 248 -72.90 31.70 19.61
CA GLN A 248 -73.98 32.67 19.46
C GLN A 248 -73.94 33.84 20.49
N ILE A 249 -73.13 33.66 21.54
CA ILE A 249 -73.00 34.64 22.63
C ILE A 249 -71.63 35.39 22.57
N VAL A 250 -70.58 34.84 22.03
CA VAL A 250 -69.18 35.40 22.12
C VAL A 250 -68.48 35.41 20.77
N SER A 251 -69.17 35.78 19.68
CA SER A 251 -68.62 35.59 18.33
C SER A 251 -67.43 36.51 17.94
N SER A 252 -67.28 37.68 18.51
CA SER A 252 -66.25 38.62 18.01
C SER A 252 -64.90 38.56 18.72
N GLU A 253 -64.82 38.15 20.00
CA GLU A 253 -63.56 38.05 20.73
C GLU A 253 -62.84 36.75 20.42
N ASN A 254 -63.53 35.66 20.07
CA ASN A 254 -62.94 34.39 19.74
C ASN A 254 -62.35 34.33 18.33
N GLU A 255 -62.84 35.11 17.35
CA GLU A 255 -62.22 35.10 16.00
C GLU A 255 -60.74 35.57 15.99
N VAL A 256 -60.45 36.60 16.80
CA VAL A 256 -59.07 37.11 16.91
C VAL A 256 -58.17 36.11 17.63
N ALA A 257 -58.64 35.43 18.67
CA ALA A 257 -57.88 34.40 19.38
C ALA A 257 -57.60 33.15 18.50
N ILE A 258 -58.65 32.74 17.72
CA ILE A 258 -58.53 31.61 16.80
C ILE A 258 -57.54 31.94 15.64
N ALA A 259 -57.55 33.18 15.12
CA ALA A 259 -56.62 33.63 14.09
C ALA A 259 -55.15 33.66 14.60
N GLY A 260 -54.95 34.07 15.86
CA GLY A 260 -53.61 34.02 16.50
C GLY A 260 -53.07 32.62 16.65
N VAL A 261 -53.91 31.70 17.20
CA VAL A 261 -53.48 30.29 17.39
C VAL A 261 -53.19 29.60 16.06
N ARG A 262 -53.98 29.90 15.01
CA ARG A 262 -53.71 29.38 13.66
C ARG A 262 -52.40 29.94 13.08
N SER A 263 -52.09 31.20 13.34
CA SER A 263 -50.84 31.81 12.89
C SER A 263 -49.63 31.17 13.57
N GLU A 264 -49.71 30.95 14.89
CA GLU A 264 -48.61 30.26 15.62
C GLU A 264 -48.42 28.81 15.20
N ALA A 265 -49.52 28.07 14.98
CA ALA A 265 -49.45 26.68 14.52
C ALA A 265 -48.84 26.57 13.11
N ASN A 266 -49.19 27.50 12.21
CA ASN A 266 -48.60 27.56 10.87
C ASN A 266 -47.09 27.93 10.90
N VAL A 267 -46.73 28.86 11.79
CA VAL A 267 -45.31 29.22 11.97
C VAL A 267 -44.52 28.03 12.52
N TYR A 268 -45.09 27.33 13.51
CA TYR A 268 -44.45 26.14 14.09
C TYR A 268 -44.33 24.98 13.06
N ASP A 269 -45.39 24.72 12.28
CA ASP A 269 -45.39 23.67 11.25
C ASP A 269 -44.39 24.00 10.12
N GLN A 270 -44.35 25.28 9.69
CA GLN A 270 -43.34 25.72 8.71
C GLN A 270 -41.91 25.62 9.24
N GLN A 271 -41.74 25.96 10.52
CA GLN A 271 -40.42 25.87 11.14
C GLN A 271 -39.94 24.42 11.29
N THR A 272 -40.86 23.53 11.74
CA THR A 272 -40.57 22.11 11.89
C THR A 272 -40.28 21.41 10.54
N ARG A 273 -41.05 21.78 9.49
CA ARG A 273 -40.79 21.30 8.13
C ARG A 273 -39.46 21.81 7.59
N ALA A 274 -39.18 23.11 7.80
CA ALA A 274 -37.91 23.70 7.35
C ALA A 274 -36.69 23.07 8.06
N GLU A 275 -36.84 22.75 9.36
CA GLU A 275 -35.79 22.04 10.10
C GLU A 275 -35.60 20.60 9.57
N SER A 276 -36.72 19.88 9.34
CA SER A 276 -36.65 18.50 8.78
C SER A 276 -36.08 18.47 7.37
N ASP A 277 -36.47 19.44 6.53
CA ASP A 277 -35.91 19.55 5.16
C ASP A 277 -34.42 19.94 5.19
N ALA A 278 -34.02 20.84 6.11
CA ALA A 278 -32.62 21.20 6.28
C ALA A 278 -31.76 20.02 6.77
N ASP A 279 -32.26 19.23 7.71
CA ASP A 279 -31.58 18.03 8.20
C ASP A 279 -31.47 16.96 7.10
N TYR A 280 -32.54 16.80 6.31
CA TYR A 280 -32.51 15.89 5.15
C TYR A 280 -31.51 16.35 4.09
N GLU A 281 -31.52 17.62 3.72
CA GLU A 281 -30.55 18.20 2.77
C GLU A 281 -29.10 18.08 3.28
N THR A 282 -28.93 18.31 4.59
CA THR A 282 -27.63 18.17 5.24
C THR A 282 -27.12 16.71 5.19
N ALA A 283 -28.03 15.76 5.43
CA ALA A 283 -27.69 14.34 5.34
C ALA A 283 -27.31 13.92 3.91
N ILE A 284 -28.08 14.42 2.91
CA ILE A 284 -27.73 14.21 1.48
C ILE A 284 -26.41 14.88 1.13
N ALA A 285 -26.21 16.13 1.56
CA ALA A 285 -24.97 16.85 1.29
C ALA A 285 -23.76 16.14 1.90
N ASN A 286 -23.89 15.62 3.12
CA ASN A 286 -22.86 14.82 3.78
C ASN A 286 -22.58 13.50 3.03
N GLY A 287 -23.64 12.83 2.55
CA GLY A 287 -23.54 11.65 1.71
C GLY A 287 -22.78 11.94 0.40
N ASN A 288 -23.20 13.02 -0.28
CA ASN A 288 -22.54 13.47 -1.51
C ASN A 288 -21.08 13.91 -1.28
N LEU A 289 -20.83 14.58 -0.15
CA LEU A 289 -19.47 14.95 0.24
C LEU A 289 -18.58 13.72 0.50
N ALA A 290 -19.14 12.68 1.13
CA ALA A 290 -18.42 11.43 1.36
C ALA A 290 -18.09 10.73 0.05
N ILE A 291 -19.05 10.68 -0.89
CA ILE A 291 -18.82 10.15 -2.23
C ILE A 291 -17.77 10.98 -2.97
N ALA A 292 -17.90 12.31 -2.97
CA ALA A 292 -16.93 13.19 -3.63
C ALA A 292 -15.53 13.09 -3.03
N LYS A 293 -15.41 12.94 -1.71
CA LYS A 293 -14.12 12.68 -1.05
C LYS A 293 -13.51 11.33 -1.45
N ALA A 294 -14.35 10.30 -1.54
CA ALA A 294 -13.90 8.98 -2.00
C ALA A 294 -13.44 9.01 -3.47
N GLU A 295 -14.18 9.72 -4.32
CA GLU A 295 -13.80 9.93 -5.73
C GLU A 295 -12.53 10.79 -5.87
N ALA A 296 -12.40 11.85 -5.08
CA ALA A 296 -11.20 12.69 -5.07
C ALA A 296 -9.97 11.89 -4.63
N LEU A 297 -10.10 11.09 -3.57
CA LEU A 297 -9.04 10.22 -3.10
C LEU A 297 -8.66 9.16 -4.16
N ARG A 298 -9.66 8.55 -4.80
CA ARG A 298 -9.45 7.63 -5.93
C ARG A 298 -8.69 8.30 -7.08
N ASN A 299 -9.10 9.53 -7.43
CA ASN A 299 -8.47 10.29 -8.50
C ASN A 299 -7.04 10.73 -8.10
N GLU A 300 -6.82 11.12 -6.84
CA GLU A 300 -5.49 11.43 -6.32
C GLU A 300 -4.55 10.22 -6.39
N LEU A 301 -5.03 9.05 -5.92
CA LEU A 301 -4.27 7.80 -5.99
C LEU A 301 -3.99 7.38 -7.44
N ARG A 302 -4.99 7.56 -8.33
CA ARG A 302 -4.82 7.30 -9.76
C ARG A 302 -3.79 8.27 -10.38
N ASN A 303 -3.87 9.55 -10.06
CA ASN A 303 -2.93 10.55 -10.55
C ASN A 303 -1.52 10.29 -10.01
N LYS A 304 -1.38 9.96 -8.72
CA LYS A 304 -0.09 9.53 -8.14
C LYS A 304 0.48 8.29 -8.84
N ALA A 305 -0.37 7.32 -9.15
CA ALA A 305 0.05 6.13 -9.89
C ALA A 305 0.50 6.48 -11.32
N LEU A 306 -0.22 7.40 -11.98
CA LEU A 306 0.11 7.86 -13.34
C LEU A 306 1.32 8.81 -13.39
N ASP A 307 1.66 9.48 -12.30
CA ASP A 307 2.83 10.38 -12.20
C ASP A 307 4.15 9.62 -12.00
N THR A 308 4.09 8.33 -11.71
CA THR A 308 5.25 7.45 -11.69
C THR A 308 5.79 7.21 -13.10
N VAL A 309 7.07 6.81 -13.19
CA VAL A 309 7.69 6.46 -14.48
C VAL A 309 6.85 5.40 -15.23
N GLY A 310 6.32 4.41 -14.52
CA GLY A 310 5.43 3.38 -15.10
C GLY A 310 4.09 3.95 -15.57
N GLY A 311 3.52 4.89 -14.84
CA GLY A 311 2.27 5.56 -15.21
C GLY A 311 2.40 6.41 -16.46
N ARG A 312 3.52 7.12 -16.62
CA ARG A 312 3.81 7.89 -17.85
C ARG A 312 4.01 7.00 -19.07
N ILE A 313 4.64 5.84 -18.89
CA ILE A 313 4.79 4.84 -19.95
C ILE A 313 3.41 4.31 -20.37
N TYR A 314 2.54 4.02 -19.40
CA TYR A 314 1.17 3.57 -19.68
C TYR A 314 0.35 4.62 -20.42
N LEU A 315 0.43 5.89 -20.00
CA LEU A 315 -0.26 7.00 -20.71
C LEU A 315 0.30 7.22 -22.12
N ALA A 316 1.62 7.11 -22.29
CA ALA A 316 2.24 7.19 -23.60
C ALA A 316 1.82 6.03 -24.52
N GLN A 317 1.71 4.82 -23.98
CA GLN A 317 1.22 3.65 -24.71
C GLN A 317 -0.24 3.81 -25.12
N GLN A 318 -1.09 4.27 -24.22
CA GLN A 318 -2.52 4.51 -24.51
C GLN A 318 -2.72 5.69 -25.46
N ALA A 319 -1.88 6.72 -25.38
CA ALA A 319 -1.89 7.80 -26.36
C ALA A 319 -1.43 7.30 -27.75
N ALA A 320 -0.43 6.42 -27.80
CA ALA A 320 0.04 5.81 -29.03
C ALA A 320 -0.99 4.86 -29.66
N GLU A 321 -1.75 4.12 -28.87
CA GLU A 321 -2.83 3.25 -29.34
C GLU A 321 -4.04 4.02 -29.91
N ASN A 322 -4.27 5.25 -29.43
CA ASN A 322 -5.36 6.11 -29.91
C ASN A 322 -4.93 7.09 -31.02
N LEU A 323 -3.66 7.03 -31.45
CA LEU A 323 -3.17 7.83 -32.58
C LEU A 323 -3.44 7.08 -33.90
N GLU A 324 -4.56 7.37 -34.52
CA GLU A 324 -4.79 7.00 -35.89
C GLU A 324 -4.02 7.95 -36.83
N PHE A 325 -2.93 7.47 -37.38
CA PHE A 325 -2.19 8.20 -38.40
C PHE A 325 -2.74 7.82 -39.77
N GLU A 326 -3.43 8.72 -40.40
CA GLU A 326 -3.98 8.51 -41.77
C GLU A 326 -2.91 8.49 -42.86
N SER A 327 -1.76 8.94 -42.65
CA SER A 327 -0.46 8.81 -43.33
C SER A 327 0.41 10.03 -43.09
N VAL A 328 1.65 9.81 -42.64
CA VAL A 328 2.65 10.88 -42.54
C VAL A 328 3.70 10.71 -43.61
N THR A 329 3.68 11.55 -44.62
CA THR A 329 4.75 11.65 -45.61
C THR A 329 5.84 12.56 -45.04
N LEU A 330 6.93 11.97 -44.62
CA LEU A 330 8.12 12.73 -44.16
C LEU A 330 8.98 13.09 -45.39
N ASN A 331 9.13 14.37 -45.62
CA ASN A 331 10.05 14.87 -46.65
C ASN A 331 11.48 14.91 -46.06
N SER A 332 12.31 14.03 -46.54
CA SER A 332 13.71 13.84 -46.11
C SER A 332 14.62 15.07 -46.29
N ASN A 333 14.15 16.12 -46.96
CA ASN A 333 14.97 17.32 -47.28
C ASN A 333 14.61 18.54 -46.44
N ASP A 334 13.73 18.42 -45.43
CA ASP A 334 13.43 19.56 -44.53
C ASP A 334 14.34 19.48 -43.28
N PRO A 335 15.17 20.49 -42.99
CA PRO A 335 16.09 20.48 -41.86
C PRO A 335 15.38 20.51 -40.50
N ARG A 336 14.04 20.61 -40.44
CA ARG A 336 13.22 20.59 -39.24
C ARG A 336 12.62 19.21 -38.95
N VAL A 337 12.84 18.22 -39.82
CA VAL A 337 12.38 16.87 -39.57
C VAL A 337 13.51 16.07 -38.96
N PRO A 338 13.37 15.59 -37.72
CA PRO A 338 14.41 14.75 -37.10
C PRO A 338 14.59 13.47 -37.92
N SER A 339 15.85 13.09 -38.15
CA SER A 339 16.18 11.88 -38.88
C SER A 339 15.62 10.68 -38.14
N VAL A 340 15.08 9.72 -38.86
CA VAL A 340 14.42 8.48 -38.38
C VAL A 340 15.33 7.65 -37.45
N ILE A 341 16.60 8.05 -37.29
CA ILE A 341 17.60 7.33 -36.50
C ILE A 341 17.68 7.85 -35.05
N ASP A 342 17.15 9.05 -34.76
CA ASP A 342 17.21 9.59 -33.40
C ASP A 342 15.90 9.38 -32.63
N ILE A 343 15.77 8.18 -32.10
CA ILE A 343 14.64 7.75 -31.25
C ILE A 343 14.46 8.69 -30.04
N GLY A 344 15.53 9.32 -29.56
CA GLY A 344 15.52 10.25 -28.42
C GLY A 344 14.78 11.56 -28.72
N GLU A 345 14.93 12.13 -29.91
CA GLU A 345 14.22 13.34 -30.31
C GLU A 345 12.75 13.06 -30.67
N MET A 346 12.46 11.89 -31.22
CA MET A 346 11.07 11.49 -31.53
C MET A 346 10.25 11.26 -30.26
N VAL A 347 10.86 10.72 -29.22
CA VAL A 347 10.24 10.56 -27.89
C VAL A 347 9.98 11.91 -27.24
N LYS A 348 10.86 12.91 -27.37
CA LYS A 348 10.65 14.29 -26.88
C LYS A 348 9.49 14.98 -27.58
N LEU A 349 9.32 14.75 -28.88
CA LEU A 349 8.21 15.31 -29.67
C LEU A 349 6.85 14.70 -29.32
N LEU A 350 6.82 13.40 -28.97
CA LEU A 350 5.60 12.68 -28.59
C LEU A 350 5.19 12.89 -27.11
N VAL A 351 6.15 13.13 -26.22
CA VAL A 351 5.87 13.23 -24.78
C VAL A 351 5.72 14.69 -24.32
N GLY A 352 6.10 15.67 -25.15
CA GLY A 352 6.14 17.08 -24.78
C GLY A 352 7.22 17.37 -23.73
N GLU A 353 7.99 18.42 -23.87
CA GLU A 353 8.88 18.87 -22.82
C GLU A 353 8.06 19.22 -21.56
N PRO A 354 8.50 18.83 -20.36
CA PRO A 354 7.85 19.29 -19.15
C PRO A 354 8.04 20.82 -19.09
N SER A 355 6.94 21.55 -19.20
CA SER A 355 6.94 23.01 -19.02
C SER A 355 7.51 23.31 -17.65
N GLY A 356 8.73 23.85 -17.65
CA GLY A 356 9.40 24.34 -16.46
C GLY A 356 8.54 25.39 -15.75
N SER A 357 8.42 25.19 -14.47
CA SER A 357 7.81 26.12 -13.52
C SER A 357 8.36 27.56 -13.70
N ARG A 358 7.46 28.47 -13.81
CA ARG A 358 7.64 29.80 -13.25
C ARG A 358 6.73 30.00 -12.07
#